data_0896c349db5eb4c9fe98e8bdfa190739
#
_entry.id   0896c349db5eb4c9fe98e8bdfa190739
#
_cell.length_a   1.000
_cell.length_b   1.000
_cell.length_c   1.000
_cell.angle_alpha   90.00
_cell.angle_beta   90.00
_cell.angle_gamma   90.00
#
_symmetry.space_group_name_H-M   'P 1'
#
loop_
_entity.id
_entity.type
_entity.pdbx_description
1 polymer ?
#
loop_
_entity_poly.entity_id
_entity_poly.type
_entity_poly.pdbx_seq_one_letter_code
_entity_poly.pdbx_strand_id
1 'polypeptide(L)'
;MFVTVIHRIHDPEGFEAAEAKALEGGLPDGVALPIHAATHDHTLGICVWEGKSVDAVREVVEGAVGPFANNEYYEMDVDGIVPQLQA
;
A
#
# COMPACT_ATOMS: atom_id res chain seq x y z
N MET A 1 -12.02 3.02 7.00
CA MET A 1 -11.70 3.99 5.92
C MET A 1 -10.71 3.36 4.97
N PHE A 2 -10.93 3.52 3.68
CA PHE A 2 -9.99 3.05 2.67
C PHE A 2 -9.08 4.18 2.24
N VAL A 3 -7.80 3.87 2.07
CA VAL A 3 -6.77 4.80 1.64
C VAL A 3 -5.98 4.16 0.50
N THR A 4 -5.96 4.82 -0.65
CA THR A 4 -5.08 4.39 -1.74
C THR A 4 -3.74 5.10 -1.58
N VAL A 5 -2.68 4.33 -1.68
CA VAL A 5 -1.31 4.85 -1.64
C VAL A 5 -0.66 4.60 -2.99
N ILE A 6 -0.14 5.66 -3.59
CA ILE A 6 0.65 5.56 -4.81
C ILE A 6 2.11 5.70 -4.41
N HIS A 7 2.89 4.66 -4.67
CA HIS A 7 4.32 4.62 -4.39
C HIS A 7 5.10 4.90 -5.67
N ARG A 8 5.83 6.01 -5.69
CA ARG A 8 6.81 6.27 -6.75
C ARG A 8 8.15 5.78 -6.25
N ILE A 9 8.53 4.59 -6.70
CA ILE A 9 9.62 3.81 -6.13
C ILE A 9 10.92 4.17 -6.82
N HIS A 10 11.88 4.68 -6.07
CA HIS A 10 13.20 5.02 -6.60
C HIS A 10 14.27 3.98 -6.27
N ASP A 11 13.97 3.03 -5.37
CA ASP A 11 14.83 1.89 -5.07
C ASP A 11 13.95 0.64 -4.99
N PRO A 12 13.67 -0.02 -6.14
CA PRO A 12 12.79 -1.18 -6.18
C PRO A 12 13.23 -2.35 -5.30
N GLU A 13 14.52 -2.64 -5.28
CA GLU A 13 15.06 -3.74 -4.48
C GLU A 13 14.89 -3.47 -2.99
N GLY A 14 15.24 -2.27 -2.54
CA GLY A 14 15.06 -1.87 -1.15
C GLY A 14 13.59 -1.85 -0.74
N PHE A 15 12.73 -1.33 -1.62
CA PHE A 15 11.29 -1.29 -1.38
C PHE A 15 10.71 -2.70 -1.19
N GLU A 16 11.03 -3.63 -2.10
CA GLU A 16 10.52 -5.00 -2.01
C GLU A 16 10.98 -5.71 -0.74
N ALA A 17 12.25 -5.57 -0.39
CA ALA A 17 12.79 -6.17 0.81
C ALA A 17 12.13 -5.61 2.08
N ALA A 18 11.92 -4.30 2.14
CA ALA A 18 11.28 -3.64 3.27
C ALA A 18 9.81 -4.00 3.39
N GLU A 19 9.09 -4.06 2.26
CA GLU A 19 7.68 -4.45 2.24
C GLU A 19 7.51 -5.91 2.71
N ALA A 20 8.32 -6.81 2.19
CA ALA A 20 8.27 -8.22 2.59
C ALA A 20 8.53 -8.38 4.09
N LYS A 21 9.49 -7.64 4.62
CA LYS A 21 9.80 -7.67 6.05
C LYS A 21 8.64 -7.15 6.91
N ALA A 22 8.02 -6.06 6.46
CA ALA A 22 6.87 -5.49 7.17
C ALA A 22 5.68 -6.44 7.18
N LEU A 23 5.39 -7.09 6.07
CA LEU A 23 4.28 -8.05 5.96
C LEU A 23 4.57 -9.33 6.76
N GLU A 24 5.82 -9.78 6.78
CA GLU A 24 6.24 -10.95 7.56
C GLU A 24 6.04 -10.69 9.06
N GLY A 25 6.35 -9.49 9.53
CA GLY A 25 6.17 -9.10 10.92
C GLY A 25 4.71 -8.89 11.34
N GLY A 26 3.81 -8.85 10.38
CA GLY A 26 2.40 -8.56 10.59
C GLY A 26 2.09 -7.07 10.64
N LEU A 27 0.87 -6.73 10.21
CA LEU A 27 0.40 -5.35 10.26
C LEU A 27 -0.13 -5.02 11.65
N PRO A 28 -0.08 -3.72 12.05
CA PRO A 28 -0.68 -3.30 13.33
C PRO A 28 -2.17 -3.61 13.38
N ASP A 29 -2.71 -3.75 14.60
CA ASP A 29 -4.14 -3.92 14.80
C ASP A 29 -4.91 -2.74 14.19
N GLY A 30 -6.03 -3.06 13.52
CA GLY A 30 -6.88 -2.06 12.90
C GLY A 30 -6.40 -1.59 11.55
N VAL A 31 -5.33 -2.17 11.01
CA VAL A 31 -4.80 -1.86 9.68
C VAL A 31 -4.78 -3.11 8.83
N ALA A 32 -5.32 -3.00 7.62
CA ALA A 32 -5.32 -4.08 6.64
C ALA A 32 -4.85 -3.58 5.28
N LEU A 33 -4.31 -4.49 4.47
CA LEU A 33 -3.81 -4.19 3.13
C LEU A 33 -4.49 -5.13 2.12
N PRO A 34 -5.74 -4.82 1.72
CA PRO A 34 -6.49 -5.69 0.80
C PRO A 34 -5.84 -5.86 -0.57
N ILE A 35 -5.21 -4.81 -1.09
CA ILE A 35 -4.58 -4.84 -2.41
C ILE A 35 -3.21 -4.19 -2.34
N HIS A 36 -2.19 -4.91 -2.82
CA HIS A 36 -0.93 -4.29 -3.15
C HIS A 36 -0.47 -4.80 -4.52
N ALA A 37 -0.10 -3.87 -5.38
CA ALA A 37 0.27 -4.16 -6.75
C ALA A 37 1.39 -3.24 -7.19
N ALA A 38 2.16 -3.69 -8.15
CA ALA A 38 3.25 -2.88 -8.72
C ALA A 38 3.36 -3.14 -10.22
N THR A 39 3.93 -2.19 -10.93
CA THR A 39 4.30 -2.38 -12.32
C THR A 39 5.39 -3.44 -12.45
N HIS A 40 5.55 -4.00 -13.66
CA HIS A 40 6.52 -5.08 -13.87
C HIS A 40 7.96 -4.67 -13.53
N ASP A 41 8.30 -3.40 -13.74
CA ASP A 41 9.62 -2.88 -13.39
C ASP A 41 9.74 -2.43 -11.93
N HIS A 42 8.65 -2.53 -11.17
CA HIS A 42 8.58 -2.15 -9.76
C HIS A 42 8.94 -0.68 -9.48
N THR A 43 8.73 0.21 -10.45
CA THR A 43 8.95 1.65 -10.24
C THR A 43 7.71 2.39 -9.77
N LEU A 44 6.53 1.76 -9.92
CA LEU A 44 5.26 2.31 -9.46
C LEU A 44 4.49 1.23 -8.72
N GLY A 45 4.08 1.53 -7.50
CA GLY A 45 3.22 0.67 -6.70
C GLY A 45 1.89 1.34 -6.40
N ILE A 46 0.83 0.55 -6.32
CA ILE A 46 -0.49 1.00 -5.89
C ILE A 46 -0.97 0.05 -4.81
N CYS A 47 -1.26 0.59 -3.65
CA CYS A 47 -1.77 -0.18 -2.53
C CYS A 47 -3.08 0.42 -2.05
N VAL A 48 -4.03 -0.45 -1.72
CA VAL A 48 -5.27 -0.03 -1.06
C VAL A 48 -5.20 -0.53 0.36
N TRP A 49 -5.31 0.41 1.30
CA TRP A 49 -5.24 0.14 2.72
C TRP A 49 -6.58 0.38 3.38
N GLU A 50 -6.82 -0.31 4.47
CA GLU A 50 -7.93 0.00 5.37
C GLU A 50 -7.36 0.36 6.74
N GLY A 51 -7.82 1.48 7.31
CA GLY A 51 -7.39 1.95 8.61
C GLY A 51 -8.35 3.01 9.14
N LYS A 52 -8.12 3.50 10.34
CA LYS A 52 -9.02 4.47 10.97
C LYS A 52 -8.85 5.90 10.42
N SER A 53 -7.73 6.19 9.80
CA SER A 53 -7.45 7.52 9.23
C SER A 53 -6.33 7.43 8.20
N VAL A 54 -6.20 8.45 7.35
CA VAL A 54 -5.08 8.58 6.43
C VAL A 54 -3.76 8.63 7.20
N ASP A 55 -3.72 9.35 8.32
CA ASP A 55 -2.50 9.46 9.12
C ASP A 55 -2.06 8.12 9.71
N ALA A 56 -3.01 7.29 10.14
CA ALA A 56 -2.70 5.95 10.63
C ALA A 56 -2.06 5.08 9.55
N VAL A 57 -2.57 5.16 8.33
CA VAL A 57 -1.99 4.43 7.18
C VAL A 57 -0.63 4.99 6.81
N ARG A 58 -0.50 6.32 6.77
CA ARG A 58 0.77 6.98 6.45
C ARG A 58 1.87 6.57 7.42
N GLU A 59 1.57 6.52 8.70
CA GLU A 59 2.55 6.13 9.72
C GLU A 59 3.10 4.72 9.45
N VAL A 60 2.23 3.78 9.10
CA VAL A 60 2.64 2.42 8.78
C VAL A 60 3.48 2.38 7.50
N VAL A 61 3.03 3.04 6.44
CA VAL A 61 3.70 3.02 5.14
C VAL A 61 5.07 3.70 5.22
N GLU A 62 5.14 4.91 5.79
CA GLU A 62 6.42 5.63 5.87
C GLU A 62 7.40 4.91 6.79
N GLY A 63 6.92 4.28 7.84
CA GLY A 63 7.77 3.48 8.72
C GLY A 63 8.35 2.25 8.04
N ALA A 64 7.62 1.68 7.08
CA ALA A 64 8.08 0.49 6.37
C ALA A 64 8.92 0.83 5.14
N VAL A 65 8.41 1.67 4.23
CA VAL A 65 9.00 1.86 2.90
C VAL A 65 9.35 3.32 2.57
N GLY A 66 9.19 4.24 3.50
CA GLY A 66 9.45 5.66 3.28
C GLY A 66 10.80 5.99 2.65
N PRO A 67 11.92 5.33 3.07
CA PRO A 67 13.23 5.62 2.48
C PRO A 67 13.36 5.22 1.00
N PHE A 68 12.46 4.41 0.46
CA PHE A 68 12.61 3.79 -0.86
C PHE A 68 11.65 4.32 -1.91
N ALA A 69 10.69 5.17 -1.52
CA ALA A 69 9.66 5.67 -2.42
C ALA A 69 9.11 7.01 -1.95
N ASN A 70 8.61 7.78 -2.91
CA ASN A 70 7.76 8.92 -2.61
C ASN A 70 6.31 8.42 -2.64
N ASN A 71 5.59 8.60 -1.55
CA ASN A 71 4.26 8.04 -1.36
C ASN A 71 3.21 9.13 -1.33
N GLU A 72 2.13 8.92 -2.10
CA GLU A 72 0.97 9.80 -2.16
C GLU A 72 -0.23 9.08 -1.55
N TYR A 73 -1.04 9.79 -0.77
CA TYR A 73 -2.14 9.20 0.01
C TYR A 73 -3.46 9.83 -0.38
N TYR A 74 -4.45 8.98 -0.66
CA TYR A 74 -5.79 9.42 -1.07
C TYR A 74 -6.85 8.66 -0.29
N GLU A 75 -7.68 9.39 0.44
CA GLU A 75 -8.87 8.82 1.07
C GLU A 75 -9.87 8.42 -0.01
N MET A 76 -10.41 7.21 0.09
CA MET A 76 -11.27 6.64 -0.94
C MET A 76 -12.59 6.19 -0.35
N ASP A 77 -13.67 6.45 -1.08
CA ASP A 77 -14.93 5.78 -0.85
C ASP A 77 -14.99 4.55 -1.75
N VAL A 78 -15.24 3.40 -1.14
CA VAL A 78 -15.42 2.16 -1.90
C VAL A 78 -16.91 1.94 -2.08
N ASP A 79 -17.41 2.25 -3.28
CA ASP A 79 -18.84 2.16 -3.58
C ASP A 79 -19.28 0.72 -3.83
N GLY A 80 -18.34 -0.15 -4.14
CA GLY A 80 -18.64 -1.55 -4.35
C GLY A 80 -17.54 -2.27 -5.11
N ILE A 81 -17.70 -3.56 -5.19
CA ILE A 81 -16.82 -4.42 -5.98
C ILE A 81 -17.66 -5.01 -7.12
N VAL A 82 -17.30 -4.66 -8.35
CA VAL A 82 -17.97 -5.20 -9.52
C VAL A 82 -17.42 -6.60 -9.78
N PRO A 83 -18.27 -7.62 -9.95
CA PRO A 83 -17.80 -8.97 -10.22
C PRO A 83 -16.91 -9.00 -11.47
N GLN A 84 -15.87 -9.82 -11.41
CA GLN A 84 -15.00 -10.00 -12.56
C GLN A 84 -15.72 -10.79 -13.65
N LEU A 85 -15.26 -10.57 -14.89
CA LEU A 85 -15.78 -11.33 -16.02
C LEU A 85 -15.47 -12.82 -15.83
N GLN A 86 -16.46 -13.63 -16.10
CA GLN A 86 -16.31 -15.07 -16.12
C GLN A 86 -15.86 -15.50 -17.51
N ALA A 87 -14.80 -16.24 -17.57
CA ALA A 87 -14.32 -16.78 -18.85
C ALA A 87 -15.12 -17.99 -19.26
#